data_ef30363b2d2cb10dd7956e1488f04284
#
_entry.id   ef30363b2d2cb10dd7956e1488f04284
#
_cell.length_a   1.000
_cell.length_b   1.000
_cell.length_c   1.000
_cell.angle_alpha   90.00
_cell.angle_beta   90.00
_cell.angle_gamma   90.00
#
_symmetry.space_group_name_H-M   'P 1'
#
loop_
_entity.id
_entity.type
_entity.pdbx_description
1 polymer ?
#
loop_
_entity_poly.entity_id
_entity_poly.type
_entity_poly.pdbx_seq_one_letter_code
_entity_poly.pdbx_strand_id
1 'polypeptide(L)'
;GVLHRDIKPDNILIGPYGEVLLLDWGLAKVWHKNPLLLEHETHVNEIETEIGMTGQAKLQGTVMYMSPEQIDRNPEISVQSDIYNLGAVLYEVLTGVTPFQGEIVRVLLDKIRSQTPDSPKSLEGSLANEVLADLTMRCLRKNPEDRPESVSEIVRTLKENVVS
;
A
#
# COMPACT_ATOMS: atom_id res chain seq x y z
N GLY A 1 3.70 -16.51 -6.95
CA GLY A 1 2.63 -15.62 -6.58
C GLY A 1 2.42 -14.54 -7.61
N VAL A 2 1.44 -13.68 -7.38
CA VAL A 2 1.16 -12.50 -8.20
C VAL A 2 1.16 -11.29 -7.29
N LEU A 3 1.84 -10.23 -7.67
CA LEU A 3 1.81 -8.91 -7.02
C LEU A 3 0.77 -8.07 -7.72
N HIS A 4 -0.05 -7.35 -6.94
CA HIS A 4 -1.07 -6.44 -7.48
C HIS A 4 -0.48 -5.09 -7.89
N ARG A 5 0.37 -4.52 -7.02
CA ARG A 5 1.13 -3.28 -7.23
C ARG A 5 0.32 -1.97 -7.20
N ASP A 6 -1.02 -2.04 -7.12
CA ASP A 6 -1.90 -0.86 -7.04
C ASP A 6 -3.08 -1.10 -6.07
N ILE A 7 -2.78 -1.57 -4.85
CA ILE A 7 -3.80 -1.75 -3.81
C ILE A 7 -4.13 -0.37 -3.23
N LYS A 8 -5.39 0.05 -3.42
CA LYS A 8 -5.96 1.31 -2.93
C LYS A 8 -7.48 1.18 -2.82
N PRO A 9 -8.18 2.05 -2.08
CA PRO A 9 -9.64 1.97 -1.92
C PRO A 9 -10.41 1.96 -3.25
N ASP A 10 -9.96 2.72 -4.25
CA ASP A 10 -10.60 2.75 -5.59
C ASP A 10 -10.62 1.38 -6.27
N ASN A 11 -9.68 0.50 -5.93
CA ASN A 11 -9.55 -0.84 -6.47
C ASN A 11 -10.15 -1.92 -5.56
N ILE A 12 -10.83 -1.54 -4.46
CA ILE A 12 -11.47 -2.46 -3.52
C ILE A 12 -12.98 -2.26 -3.57
N LEU A 13 -13.70 -3.25 -4.04
CA LEU A 13 -15.16 -3.25 -4.08
C LEU A 13 -15.71 -4.13 -2.95
N ILE A 14 -16.62 -3.56 -2.16
CA ILE A 14 -17.35 -4.31 -1.12
C ILE A 14 -18.77 -4.52 -1.63
N GLY A 15 -19.17 -5.77 -1.77
CA GLY A 15 -20.50 -6.14 -2.22
C GLY A 15 -21.54 -6.19 -1.09
N PRO A 16 -22.82 -6.29 -1.43
CA PRO A 16 -23.93 -6.19 -0.47
C PRO A 16 -24.01 -7.36 0.53
N TYR A 17 -23.30 -8.45 0.27
CA TYR A 17 -23.27 -9.63 1.16
C TYR A 17 -21.94 -9.79 1.89
N GLY A 18 -21.09 -8.74 1.88
CA GLY A 18 -19.78 -8.74 2.55
C GLY A 18 -18.65 -9.34 1.73
N GLU A 19 -18.89 -9.67 0.45
CA GLU A 19 -17.84 -10.06 -0.47
C GLU A 19 -16.91 -8.86 -0.76
N VAL A 20 -15.61 -9.14 -0.82
CA VAL A 20 -14.58 -8.13 -1.14
C VAL A 20 -13.87 -8.56 -2.42
N LEU A 21 -13.89 -7.69 -3.42
CA LEU A 21 -13.22 -7.89 -4.71
C LEU A 21 -12.08 -6.91 -4.85
N LEU A 22 -10.92 -7.40 -5.24
CA LEU A 22 -9.79 -6.58 -5.63
C LEU A 22 -9.80 -6.45 -7.16
N LEU A 23 -9.91 -5.21 -7.64
CA LEU A 23 -10.07 -4.84 -9.04
C LEU A 23 -8.76 -4.30 -9.62
N ASP A 24 -8.73 -4.11 -10.94
CA ASP A 24 -7.65 -3.49 -11.72
C ASP A 24 -6.29 -4.17 -11.55
N TRP A 25 -6.16 -5.33 -12.18
CA TRP A 25 -4.91 -6.10 -12.26
C TRP A 25 -3.99 -5.66 -13.41
N GLY A 26 -4.23 -4.48 -14.00
CA GLY A 26 -3.47 -3.96 -15.13
C GLY A 26 -1.97 -3.77 -14.85
N LEU A 27 -1.60 -3.51 -13.60
CA LEU A 27 -0.21 -3.39 -13.16
C LEU A 27 0.33 -4.67 -12.51
N ALA A 28 -0.45 -5.76 -12.48
CA ALA A 28 -0.06 -6.98 -11.79
C ALA A 28 1.15 -7.66 -12.45
N LYS A 29 2.02 -8.25 -11.61
CA LYS A 29 3.21 -8.97 -12.05
C LYS A 29 3.31 -10.34 -11.40
N VAL A 30 3.67 -11.36 -12.18
CA VAL A 30 4.03 -12.66 -11.63
C VAL A 30 5.35 -12.53 -10.86
N TRP A 31 5.32 -12.89 -9.59
CA TRP A 31 6.47 -12.81 -8.71
C TRP A 31 7.06 -14.19 -8.44
N HIS A 32 8.36 -14.34 -8.67
CA HIS A 32 9.12 -15.54 -8.38
C HIS A 32 10.18 -15.23 -7.31
N LYS A 33 10.28 -16.10 -6.29
CA LYS A 33 11.37 -16.03 -5.28
C LYS A 33 12.77 -16.22 -5.88
N ASN A 34 12.86 -16.80 -7.08
CA ASN A 34 14.12 -17.06 -7.75
C ASN A 34 14.39 -16.00 -8.83
N PRO A 35 15.39 -15.10 -8.65
CA PRO A 35 15.73 -14.06 -9.63
C PRO A 35 16.13 -14.59 -11.01
N LEU A 36 16.59 -15.84 -11.10
CA LEU A 36 17.03 -16.47 -12.36
C LEU A 36 15.85 -16.79 -13.31
N LEU A 37 14.60 -16.70 -12.84
CA LEU A 37 13.40 -16.94 -13.63
C LEU A 37 12.73 -15.64 -14.13
N LEU A 38 13.33 -14.49 -13.83
CA LEU A 38 12.89 -13.21 -14.36
C LEU A 38 13.41 -13.06 -15.78
N GLU A 39 12.62 -13.49 -16.77
CA GLU A 39 12.83 -13.07 -18.15
C GLU A 39 12.70 -11.56 -18.24
N HIS A 40 13.53 -10.92 -19.05
CA HIS A 40 13.61 -9.50 -19.25
C HIS A 40 12.26 -8.90 -19.70
N GLU A 41 11.41 -8.52 -18.75
CA GLU A 41 10.26 -7.69 -19.03
C GLU A 41 10.66 -6.21 -18.92
N THR A 42 10.76 -5.56 -20.07
CA THR A 42 10.92 -4.13 -20.20
C THR A 42 9.63 -3.42 -19.80
N HIS A 43 9.45 -3.12 -18.53
CA HIS A 43 8.40 -2.21 -18.07
C HIS A 43 9.00 -0.86 -17.69
N VAL A 44 9.25 -0.07 -18.71
CA VAL A 44 9.65 1.34 -18.58
C VAL A 44 8.48 2.17 -19.04
N ASN A 45 8.09 3.19 -18.27
CA ASN A 45 7.29 4.36 -18.66
C ASN A 45 5.81 4.47 -18.27
N GLU A 46 5.21 3.57 -17.46
CA GLU A 46 3.79 3.74 -17.13
C GLU A 46 3.52 4.94 -16.20
N ILE A 47 4.38 5.19 -15.21
CA ILE A 47 4.20 6.33 -14.28
C ILE A 47 4.42 7.68 -14.96
N GLU A 48 5.36 7.78 -15.91
CA GLU A 48 5.58 9.04 -16.67
C GLU A 48 4.43 9.33 -17.63
N THR A 49 3.81 8.29 -18.19
CA THR A 49 2.64 8.44 -19.05
C THR A 49 1.42 8.90 -18.26
N GLU A 50 1.24 8.39 -17.02
CA GLU A 50 0.17 8.85 -16.12
C GLU A 50 0.39 10.29 -15.63
N ILE A 51 1.63 10.68 -15.33
CA ILE A 51 1.97 12.07 -14.94
C ILE A 51 1.66 13.05 -16.07
N GLY A 52 1.80 12.63 -17.32
CA GLY A 52 1.58 13.49 -18.49
C GLY A 52 0.14 13.55 -19.00
N MET A 53 -0.69 12.55 -18.74
CA MET A 53 -2.01 12.40 -19.38
C MET A 53 -3.21 12.53 -18.43
N THR A 54 -3.05 12.38 -17.14
CA THR A 54 -4.15 12.50 -16.17
C THR A 54 -3.84 13.57 -15.13
N GLY A 55 -4.80 14.48 -14.92
CA GLY A 55 -4.61 15.67 -14.07
C GLY A 55 -4.04 15.34 -12.69
N GLN A 56 -3.33 16.29 -12.11
CA GLN A 56 -2.62 16.21 -10.80
C GLN A 56 -3.43 15.54 -9.68
N ALA A 57 -4.76 15.67 -9.66
CA ALA A 57 -5.62 15.10 -8.63
C ALA A 57 -5.66 13.56 -8.66
N LYS A 58 -5.69 12.94 -9.86
CA LYS A 58 -5.72 11.48 -10.00
C LYS A 58 -4.39 10.85 -9.64
N LEU A 59 -3.29 11.49 -10.05
CA LEU A 59 -1.94 11.08 -9.65
C LEU A 59 -1.76 11.16 -8.15
N GLN A 60 -2.24 12.25 -7.51
CA GLN A 60 -2.14 12.44 -6.06
C GLN A 60 -2.88 11.32 -5.31
N GLY A 61 -4.08 10.91 -5.77
CA GLY A 61 -4.84 9.82 -5.19
C GLY A 61 -4.09 8.48 -5.19
N THR A 62 -3.43 8.13 -6.28
CA THR A 62 -2.67 6.88 -6.38
C THR A 62 -1.39 6.90 -5.52
N VAL A 63 -0.66 8.01 -5.52
CA VAL A 63 0.62 8.14 -4.80
C VAL A 63 0.47 7.95 -3.29
N MET A 64 -0.67 8.29 -2.70
CA MET A 64 -0.90 8.19 -1.24
C MET A 64 -0.76 6.78 -0.68
N TYR A 65 -0.89 5.75 -1.50
CA TYR A 65 -0.81 4.34 -1.10
C TYR A 65 0.49 3.66 -1.55
N MET A 66 1.30 4.30 -2.40
CA MET A 66 2.53 3.72 -2.93
C MET A 66 3.57 3.50 -1.84
N SER A 67 4.28 2.38 -1.93
CA SER A 67 5.44 2.11 -1.08
C SER A 67 6.67 2.93 -1.51
N PRO A 68 7.65 3.17 -0.61
CA PRO A 68 8.90 3.86 -0.95
C PRO A 68 9.60 3.25 -2.16
N GLU A 69 9.71 1.92 -2.21
CA GLU A 69 10.36 1.20 -3.30
C GLU A 69 9.63 1.31 -4.64
N GLN A 70 8.28 1.44 -4.62
CA GLN A 70 7.52 1.74 -5.84
C GLN A 70 7.81 3.16 -6.35
N ILE A 71 7.88 4.14 -5.45
CA ILE A 71 8.22 5.53 -5.77
C ILE A 71 9.63 5.63 -6.34
N ASP A 72 10.58 4.86 -5.78
CA ASP A 72 11.97 4.85 -6.22
C ASP A 72 12.20 3.97 -7.45
N ARG A 73 11.12 3.37 -8.00
CA ARG A 73 11.19 2.47 -9.16
C ARG A 73 12.20 1.34 -8.96
N ASN A 74 12.28 0.83 -7.74
CA ASN A 74 13.17 -0.28 -7.42
C ASN A 74 12.75 -1.52 -8.24
N PRO A 75 13.66 -2.16 -9.00
CA PRO A 75 13.34 -3.38 -9.73
C PRO A 75 12.96 -4.55 -8.82
N GLU A 76 13.32 -4.49 -7.54
CA GLU A 76 13.05 -5.54 -6.54
C GLU A 76 11.69 -5.36 -5.82
N ILE A 77 10.65 -4.92 -6.53
CA ILE A 77 9.30 -4.89 -5.98
C ILE A 77 8.85 -6.32 -5.64
N SER A 78 8.38 -6.51 -4.42
CA SER A 78 7.98 -7.81 -3.86
C SER A 78 6.61 -7.75 -3.18
N VAL A 79 6.18 -8.83 -2.56
CA VAL A 79 4.94 -8.87 -1.74
C VAL A 79 4.94 -7.81 -0.63
N GLN A 80 6.11 -7.36 -0.21
CA GLN A 80 6.26 -6.32 0.80
C GLN A 80 5.73 -4.96 0.35
N SER A 81 5.72 -4.69 -0.97
CA SER A 81 5.10 -3.48 -1.53
C SER A 81 3.57 -3.55 -1.41
N ASP A 82 2.95 -4.68 -1.74
CA ASP A 82 1.51 -4.87 -1.58
C ASP A 82 1.11 -4.82 -0.08
N ILE A 83 1.96 -5.31 0.82
CA ILE A 83 1.76 -5.20 2.28
C ILE A 83 1.80 -3.73 2.73
N TYR A 84 2.69 -2.92 2.18
CA TYR A 84 2.71 -1.48 2.47
C TYR A 84 1.43 -0.79 1.96
N ASN A 85 1.03 -1.07 0.71
CA ASN A 85 -0.20 -0.51 0.14
C ASN A 85 -1.42 -0.90 1.01
N LEU A 86 -1.51 -2.17 1.43
CA LEU A 86 -2.56 -2.64 2.33
C LEU A 86 -2.50 -1.93 3.70
N GLY A 87 -1.30 -1.67 4.22
CA GLY A 87 -1.09 -0.87 5.43
C GLY A 87 -1.63 0.55 5.29
N ALA A 88 -1.44 1.20 4.12
CA ALA A 88 -1.98 2.53 3.85
C ALA A 88 -3.51 2.54 3.79
N VAL A 89 -4.11 1.52 3.17
CA VAL A 89 -5.57 1.32 3.17
C VAL A 89 -6.10 1.09 4.60
N LEU A 90 -5.44 0.23 5.37
CA LEU A 90 -5.83 -0.04 6.75
C LEU A 90 -5.74 1.21 7.63
N TYR A 91 -4.70 2.02 7.44
CA TYR A 91 -4.56 3.30 8.13
C TYR A 91 -5.77 4.20 7.86
N GLU A 92 -6.16 4.36 6.60
CA GLU A 92 -7.29 5.19 6.21
C GLU A 92 -8.63 4.64 6.72
N VAL A 93 -8.84 3.32 6.66
CA VAL A 93 -10.03 2.67 7.24
C VAL A 93 -10.16 2.96 8.74
N LEU A 94 -9.05 2.98 9.47
CA LEU A 94 -9.04 3.20 10.91
C LEU A 94 -9.18 4.67 11.31
N THR A 95 -8.72 5.59 10.47
CA THR A 95 -8.56 7.01 10.84
C THR A 95 -9.40 7.97 10.00
N GLY A 96 -9.89 7.52 8.84
CA GLY A 96 -10.57 8.38 7.86
C GLY A 96 -9.63 9.28 7.04
N VAL A 97 -8.31 9.13 7.20
CA VAL A 97 -7.31 9.92 6.47
C VAL A 97 -6.14 9.04 6.02
N THR A 98 -5.45 9.43 4.96
CA THR A 98 -4.25 8.71 4.50
C THR A 98 -3.05 8.94 5.42
N PRO A 99 -2.07 8.00 5.48
CA PRO A 99 -0.89 8.11 6.36
C PRO A 99 -0.08 9.38 6.16
N PHE A 100 -0.04 9.86 4.93
CA PHE A 100 0.63 11.09 4.56
C PHE A 100 -0.30 11.96 3.72
N GLN A 101 -0.28 13.27 4.01
CA GLN A 101 -1.05 14.27 3.29
C GLN A 101 -0.12 15.37 2.76
N GLY A 102 -0.49 15.96 1.62
CA GLY A 102 0.25 17.06 1.02
C GLY A 102 -0.42 17.50 -0.28
N GLU A 103 -0.48 18.81 -0.50
CA GLU A 103 -1.04 19.40 -1.73
C GLU A 103 -0.08 19.26 -2.91
N ILE A 104 1.21 19.17 -2.65
CA ILE A 104 2.26 19.07 -3.64
C ILE A 104 2.77 17.64 -3.69
N VAL A 105 2.62 16.98 -4.84
CA VAL A 105 3.02 15.57 -5.04
C VAL A 105 4.47 15.33 -4.62
N ARG A 106 5.40 16.21 -4.97
CA ARG A 106 6.82 16.07 -4.58
C ARG A 106 7.01 16.01 -3.06
N VAL A 107 6.32 16.87 -2.32
CA VAL A 107 6.38 16.87 -0.85
C VAL A 107 5.80 15.59 -0.28
N LEU A 108 4.71 15.08 -0.88
CA LEU A 108 4.11 13.80 -0.49
C LEU A 108 5.06 12.63 -0.73
N LEU A 109 5.72 12.57 -1.88
CA LEU A 109 6.72 11.55 -2.20
C LEU A 109 7.88 11.56 -1.18
N ASP A 110 8.39 12.75 -0.82
CA ASP A 110 9.46 12.89 0.16
C ASP A 110 9.01 12.42 1.56
N LYS A 111 7.78 12.72 1.97
CA LYS A 111 7.20 12.20 3.22
C LYS A 111 7.11 10.68 3.22
N ILE A 112 6.60 10.08 2.15
CA ILE A 112 6.48 8.62 2.03
C ILE A 112 7.84 7.95 2.13
N ARG A 113 8.88 8.52 1.55
CA ARG A 113 10.24 7.99 1.58
C ARG A 113 10.87 8.04 2.96
N SER A 114 10.68 9.14 3.70
CA SER A 114 11.53 9.46 4.84
C SER A 114 10.82 9.60 6.18
N GLN A 115 9.52 9.91 6.20
CA GLN A 115 8.81 10.18 7.44
C GLN A 115 8.04 8.96 7.93
N THR A 116 7.97 8.80 9.25
CA THR A 116 7.04 7.87 9.89
C THR A 116 5.70 8.58 10.06
N PRO A 117 4.55 7.98 9.67
CA PRO A 117 3.26 8.59 9.92
C PRO A 117 2.95 8.59 11.42
N ASP A 118 2.02 9.44 11.84
CA ASP A 118 1.49 9.41 13.19
C ASP A 118 0.81 8.06 13.47
N SER A 119 0.83 7.62 14.72
CA SER A 119 0.12 6.39 15.08
C SER A 119 -1.38 6.56 14.85
N PRO A 120 -2.07 5.61 14.21
CA PRO A 120 -3.53 5.67 14.07
C PRO A 120 -4.24 5.94 15.38
N LYS A 121 -3.75 5.37 16.50
CA LYS A 121 -4.32 5.54 17.84
C LYS A 121 -4.22 6.97 18.37
N SER A 122 -3.30 7.78 17.89
CA SER A 122 -3.12 9.18 18.33
C SER A 122 -4.09 10.15 17.64
N LEU A 123 -4.81 9.71 16.60
CA LEU A 123 -5.71 10.56 15.85
C LEU A 123 -7.11 10.56 16.47
N GLU A 124 -7.70 11.74 16.54
CA GLU A 124 -9.07 11.93 17.04
C GLU A 124 -10.06 11.19 16.14
N GLY A 125 -11.01 10.46 16.76
CA GLY A 125 -12.01 9.67 16.04
C GLY A 125 -11.52 8.36 15.45
N SER A 126 -10.25 7.97 15.68
CA SER A 126 -9.71 6.70 15.20
C SER A 126 -10.42 5.50 15.81
N LEU A 127 -10.66 4.49 14.97
CA LEU A 127 -11.19 3.18 15.37
C LEU A 127 -10.08 2.19 15.78
N ALA A 128 -8.82 2.62 15.78
CA ALA A 128 -7.68 1.76 16.05
C ALA A 128 -7.55 1.42 17.55
N ASN A 129 -7.59 0.14 17.88
CA ASN A 129 -7.04 -0.36 19.13
C ASN A 129 -5.50 -0.50 19.03
N GLU A 130 -4.85 -0.89 20.12
CA GLU A 130 -3.38 -1.01 20.18
C GLU A 130 -2.81 -1.99 19.15
N VAL A 131 -3.45 -3.14 18.99
CA VAL A 131 -3.01 -4.19 18.06
C VAL A 131 -3.16 -3.75 16.60
N LEU A 132 -4.27 -3.11 16.26
CA LEU A 132 -4.50 -2.60 14.91
C LEU A 132 -3.55 -1.44 14.57
N ALA A 133 -3.30 -0.56 15.54
CA ALA A 133 -2.34 0.52 15.35
C ALA A 133 -0.93 -0.03 15.11
N ASP A 134 -0.47 -0.98 15.93
CA ASP A 134 0.85 -1.60 15.75
C ASP A 134 0.97 -2.33 14.42
N LEU A 135 -0.01 -3.17 14.07
CA LEU A 135 -0.04 -3.86 12.78
C LEU A 135 0.07 -2.89 11.59
N THR A 136 -0.74 -1.81 11.63
CA THR A 136 -0.74 -0.79 10.59
C THR A 136 0.62 -0.12 10.47
N MET A 137 1.20 0.28 11.61
CA MET A 137 2.52 0.94 11.63
C MET A 137 3.64 -0.01 11.19
N ARG A 138 3.54 -1.30 11.47
CA ARG A 138 4.48 -2.31 10.94
C ARG A 138 4.36 -2.43 9.42
N CYS A 139 3.16 -2.49 8.85
CA CYS A 139 2.97 -2.50 7.40
C CYS A 139 3.60 -1.28 6.72
N LEU A 140 3.57 -0.11 7.38
CA LEU A 140 4.08 1.17 6.86
C LEU A 140 5.57 1.41 7.13
N ARG A 141 6.34 0.40 7.60
CA ARG A 141 7.79 0.51 7.74
C ARG A 141 8.45 0.78 6.39
N LYS A 142 9.48 1.65 6.38
CA LYS A 142 10.16 2.05 5.15
C LYS A 142 10.98 0.92 4.57
N ASN A 143 11.74 0.22 5.41
CA ASN A 143 12.44 -0.98 5.01
C ASN A 143 11.44 -2.14 4.82
N PRO A 144 11.38 -2.78 3.65
CA PRO A 144 10.49 -3.91 3.40
C PRO A 144 10.67 -5.08 4.37
N GLU A 145 11.90 -5.33 4.85
CA GLU A 145 12.21 -6.42 5.77
C GLU A 145 11.63 -6.22 7.19
N ASP A 146 11.29 -4.98 7.57
CA ASP A 146 10.71 -4.66 8.87
C ASP A 146 9.17 -4.77 8.88
N ARG A 147 8.56 -5.07 7.73
CA ARG A 147 7.12 -5.27 7.58
C ARG A 147 6.70 -6.69 7.98
N PRO A 148 5.39 -6.97 8.16
CA PRO A 148 4.91 -8.35 8.29
C PRO A 148 5.44 -9.25 7.18
N GLU A 149 5.87 -10.47 7.51
CA GLU A 149 6.48 -11.39 6.55
C GLU A 149 5.54 -11.79 5.40
N SER A 150 4.24 -11.83 5.70
CA SER A 150 3.23 -12.25 4.72
C SER A 150 1.85 -11.66 5.02
N VAL A 151 0.98 -11.64 4.01
CA VAL A 151 -0.44 -11.32 4.17
C VAL A 151 -1.14 -12.30 5.14
N SER A 152 -0.69 -13.55 5.22
CA SER A 152 -1.23 -14.54 6.16
C SER A 152 -0.98 -14.15 7.62
N GLU A 153 0.14 -13.51 7.93
CA GLU A 153 0.41 -12.95 9.26
C GLU A 153 -0.59 -11.84 9.59
N ILE A 154 -0.82 -10.92 8.64
CA ILE A 154 -1.80 -9.83 8.80
C ILE A 154 -3.20 -10.40 9.07
N VAL A 155 -3.65 -11.35 8.24
CA VAL A 155 -4.96 -11.99 8.37
C VAL A 155 -5.11 -12.69 9.72
N ARG A 156 -4.09 -13.38 10.21
CA ARG A 156 -4.08 -14.03 11.53
C ARG A 156 -4.27 -12.99 12.63
N THR A 157 -3.47 -11.92 12.63
CA THR A 157 -3.55 -10.85 13.62
C THR A 157 -4.93 -10.20 13.64
N LEU A 158 -5.52 -9.93 12.46
CA LEU A 158 -6.87 -9.36 12.37
C LEU A 158 -7.93 -10.31 12.94
N LYS A 159 -7.88 -11.61 12.59
CA LYS A 159 -8.85 -12.60 13.10
C LYS A 159 -8.81 -12.76 14.60
N GLU A 160 -7.61 -12.74 15.19
CA GLU A 160 -7.43 -12.91 16.63
C GLU A 160 -7.86 -11.68 17.45
N ASN A 161 -7.93 -10.49 16.84
CA ASN A 161 -8.10 -9.23 17.59
C ASN A 161 -9.30 -8.37 17.15
N VAL A 162 -9.94 -8.70 16.04
CA VAL A 162 -11.08 -7.92 15.49
C VAL A 162 -12.35 -8.76 15.39
N VAL A 163 -12.23 -10.07 15.18
CA VAL A 163 -13.37 -11.00 15.01
C VAL A 163 -13.57 -11.74 16.32
N SER A 164 -14.20 -11.07 17.28
CA SER A 164 -14.73 -11.68 18.52
C SER A 164 -16.24 -11.56 18.52
#